data_cd2804cfd69370ee1cd3348579d3a618
#
_entry.id   cd2804cfd69370ee1cd3348579d3a618
#
_cell.length_a   1.000
_cell.length_b   1.000
_cell.length_c   1.000
_cell.angle_alpha   90.00
_cell.angle_beta   90.00
_cell.angle_gamma   90.00
#
_symmetry.space_group_name_H-M   'P 1'
#
loop_
_entity.id
_entity.type
_entity.pdbx_description
1 polymer ?
#
loop_
_entity_poly.entity_id
_entity_poly.type
_entity_poly.pdbx_seq_one_letter_code
_entity_poly.pdbx_strand_id
1 'polypeptide(L)'
;AIHTNIAFNIVAGILLTIVGVCFTPTILRWMSTPEDVFEQAALYVRIYFAGSLGLVMYNSCRGIMQAVGDSKHPLYYLIISSVLNVILDIVFIGVFKTDVDGAALATILAQFISFFLCAGRLLTTKEEYRVSIKKIGFNWPMLRLIVNYGLPSGLQNSVIAIANVVVQANINSFGKMAVAGCGAYAKIEGFAFLPITSFTIALTTFVGQNLGAGEYDRTRKGARFGLWSAIILAELIAVVTFFGAPVLVGAFTQEPEAIAFGVAKCRICAPFFCLLAASHG
;
A
#
# COMPACT_ATOMS: atom_id res chain seq x y z
N ALA A 1 -22.25 7.97 -5.24
CA ALA A 1 -21.04 7.62 -4.48
C ALA A 1 -19.78 7.68 -5.37
N ILE A 2 -19.71 6.93 -6.50
CA ILE A 2 -18.50 6.82 -7.35
C ILE A 2 -18.00 8.18 -7.84
N HIS A 3 -18.87 9.01 -8.43
CA HIS A 3 -18.50 10.33 -8.97
C HIS A 3 -18.02 11.30 -7.88
N THR A 4 -18.62 11.23 -6.69
CA THR A 4 -18.19 12.03 -5.52
C THR A 4 -16.84 11.54 -4.98
N ASN A 5 -16.61 10.22 -4.96
CA ASN A 5 -15.31 9.65 -4.57
C ASN A 5 -14.20 10.12 -5.51
N ILE A 6 -14.43 10.09 -6.82
CA ILE A 6 -13.46 10.58 -7.81
C ILE A 6 -13.21 12.09 -7.63
N ALA A 7 -14.26 12.90 -7.48
CA ALA A 7 -14.10 14.34 -7.25
C ALA A 7 -13.29 14.63 -5.97
N PHE A 8 -13.57 13.92 -4.88
CA PHE A 8 -12.84 14.04 -3.64
C PHE A 8 -11.36 13.66 -3.82
N ASN A 9 -11.07 12.53 -4.48
CA ASN A 9 -9.71 12.08 -4.70
C ASN A 9 -8.91 12.99 -5.64
N ILE A 10 -9.55 13.65 -6.62
CA ILE A 10 -8.90 14.68 -7.45
C ILE A 10 -8.46 15.85 -6.56
N VAL A 11 -9.34 16.38 -5.73
CA VAL A 11 -9.01 17.50 -4.83
C VAL A 11 -7.95 17.09 -3.82
N ALA A 12 -8.11 15.93 -3.18
CA ALA A 12 -7.14 15.41 -2.23
C ALA A 12 -5.77 15.15 -2.88
N GLY A 13 -5.74 14.60 -4.08
CA GLY A 13 -4.50 14.36 -4.85
C GLY A 13 -3.79 15.68 -5.22
N ILE A 14 -4.53 16.70 -5.66
CA ILE A 14 -3.95 18.01 -5.96
C ILE A 14 -3.40 18.66 -4.69
N LEU A 15 -4.15 18.63 -3.58
CA LEU A 15 -3.68 19.14 -2.30
C LEU A 15 -2.42 18.41 -1.83
N LEU A 16 -2.40 17.09 -1.91
CA LEU A 16 -1.24 16.28 -1.56
C LEU A 16 -0.02 16.63 -2.42
N THR A 17 -0.22 16.81 -3.73
CA THR A 17 0.83 17.26 -4.66
C THR A 17 1.41 18.61 -4.23
N ILE A 18 0.56 19.62 -4.01
CA ILE A 18 0.99 20.97 -3.65
C ILE A 18 1.73 20.94 -2.30
N VAL A 19 1.11 20.35 -1.28
CA VAL A 19 1.71 20.26 0.07
C VAL A 19 3.01 19.47 0.01
N GLY A 20 3.02 18.31 -0.62
CA GLY A 20 4.21 17.46 -0.70
C GLY A 20 5.39 18.14 -1.39
N VAL A 21 5.16 18.78 -2.54
CA VAL A 21 6.21 19.48 -3.29
C VAL A 21 6.74 20.68 -2.48
N CYS A 22 5.86 21.50 -1.89
CA CYS A 22 6.25 22.68 -1.13
C CYS A 22 6.98 22.34 0.17
N PHE A 23 6.51 21.31 0.89
CA PHE A 23 7.06 20.95 2.21
C PHE A 23 8.16 19.90 2.16
N THR A 24 8.51 19.38 0.99
CA THR A 24 9.62 18.39 0.84
C THR A 24 10.89 18.78 1.60
N PRO A 25 11.46 20.00 1.48
CA PRO A 25 12.68 20.33 2.19
C PRO A 25 12.52 20.32 3.71
N THR A 26 11.35 20.75 4.20
CA THR A 26 11.03 20.76 5.63
C THR A 26 10.92 19.34 6.18
N ILE A 27 10.24 18.46 5.44
CA ILE A 27 10.08 17.04 5.81
C ILE A 27 11.44 16.35 5.89
N LEU A 28 12.31 16.55 4.91
CA LEU A 28 13.65 15.96 4.88
C LEU A 28 14.56 16.47 6.01
N ARG A 29 14.43 17.74 6.37
CA ARG A 29 15.14 18.30 7.54
C ARG A 29 14.65 17.68 8.85
N TRP A 30 13.34 17.48 9.01
CA TRP A 30 12.78 16.78 10.18
C TRP A 30 13.21 15.32 10.27
N MET A 31 13.46 14.69 9.11
CA MET A 31 14.01 13.33 9.04
C MET A 31 15.52 13.27 9.26
N SER A 32 16.17 14.41 9.52
CA SER A 32 17.64 14.51 9.68
C SER A 32 18.40 13.90 8.52
N THR A 33 17.94 14.16 7.29
CA THR A 33 18.60 13.69 6.07
C THR A 33 20.01 14.30 5.98
N PRO A 34 21.08 13.51 5.78
CA PRO A 34 22.44 14.00 5.65
C PRO A 34 22.59 15.02 4.49
N GLU A 35 23.45 16.02 4.69
CA GLU A 35 23.61 17.13 3.71
C GLU A 35 24.16 16.66 2.36
N ASP A 36 25.01 15.65 2.36
CA ASP A 36 25.63 15.07 1.16
C ASP A 36 24.61 14.45 0.17
N VAL A 37 23.49 13.96 0.67
CA VAL A 37 22.41 13.36 -0.13
C VAL A 37 21.14 14.21 -0.18
N PHE A 38 21.10 15.36 0.53
CA PHE A 38 19.89 16.15 0.72
C PHE A 38 19.28 16.64 -0.61
N GLU A 39 20.10 17.16 -1.52
CA GLU A 39 19.62 17.70 -2.81
C GLU A 39 19.00 16.59 -3.67
N GLN A 40 19.67 15.45 -3.76
CA GLN A 40 19.16 14.30 -4.54
C GLN A 40 17.88 13.74 -3.91
N ALA A 41 17.85 13.60 -2.59
CA ALA A 41 16.64 13.16 -1.87
C ALA A 41 15.48 14.15 -2.05
N ALA A 42 15.77 15.46 -2.00
CA ALA A 42 14.75 16.50 -2.20
C ALA A 42 14.21 16.48 -3.64
N LEU A 43 15.05 16.28 -4.63
CA LEU A 43 14.64 16.16 -6.03
C LEU A 43 13.74 14.92 -6.22
N TYR A 44 14.17 13.75 -5.73
CA TYR A 44 13.39 12.52 -5.80
C TYR A 44 12.00 12.68 -5.17
N VAL A 45 11.96 13.15 -3.92
CA VAL A 45 10.71 13.29 -3.16
C VAL A 45 9.79 14.33 -3.80
N ARG A 46 10.32 15.44 -4.32
CA ARG A 46 9.52 16.44 -5.06
C ARG A 46 8.91 15.85 -6.31
N ILE A 47 9.68 15.13 -7.12
CA ILE A 47 9.20 14.46 -8.32
C ILE A 47 8.11 13.46 -7.92
N TYR A 48 8.34 12.66 -6.89
CA TYR A 48 7.38 11.67 -6.41
C TYR A 48 6.06 12.31 -5.96
N PHE A 49 6.11 13.41 -5.20
CA PHE A 49 4.91 14.16 -4.82
C PHE A 49 4.24 14.84 -6.01
N ALA A 50 4.98 15.32 -7.00
CA ALA A 50 4.41 15.86 -8.23
C ALA A 50 3.56 14.82 -8.98
N GLY A 51 3.92 13.54 -8.87
CA GLY A 51 3.15 12.43 -9.43
C GLY A 51 2.09 11.83 -8.51
N SER A 52 1.94 12.32 -7.28
CA SER A 52 1.03 11.71 -6.30
C SER A 52 -0.44 11.70 -6.71
N LEU A 53 -0.86 12.64 -7.56
CA LEU A 53 -2.20 12.61 -8.16
C LEU A 53 -2.46 11.31 -8.94
N GLY A 54 -1.49 10.83 -9.72
CA GLY A 54 -1.60 9.55 -10.44
C GLY A 54 -1.80 8.38 -9.49
N LEU A 55 -1.02 8.33 -8.40
CA LEU A 55 -1.14 7.32 -7.37
C LEU A 55 -2.51 7.34 -6.68
N VAL A 56 -2.97 8.51 -6.24
CA VAL A 56 -4.28 8.69 -5.58
C VAL A 56 -5.40 8.27 -6.52
N MET A 57 -5.36 8.70 -7.77
CA MET A 57 -6.38 8.37 -8.76
C MET A 57 -6.37 6.90 -9.15
N TYR A 58 -5.20 6.26 -9.28
CA TYR A 58 -5.11 4.82 -9.48
C TYR A 58 -5.76 4.06 -8.33
N ASN A 59 -5.42 4.39 -7.06
CA ASN A 59 -6.02 3.75 -5.89
C ASN A 59 -7.53 3.96 -5.81
N SER A 60 -8.03 5.15 -6.17
CA SER A 60 -9.46 5.43 -6.25
C SER A 60 -10.16 4.55 -7.29
N CYS A 61 -9.65 4.49 -8.52
CA CYS A 61 -10.21 3.66 -9.59
C CYS A 61 -10.15 2.17 -9.24
N ARG A 62 -9.03 1.70 -8.70
CA ARG A 62 -8.86 0.34 -8.19
C ARG A 62 -9.88 0.00 -7.12
N GLY A 63 -10.07 0.90 -6.13
CA GLY A 63 -11.04 0.69 -5.05
C GLY A 63 -12.48 0.60 -5.56
N ILE A 64 -12.86 1.41 -6.55
CA ILE A 64 -14.18 1.34 -7.20
C ILE A 64 -14.36 -0.03 -7.88
N MET A 65 -13.37 -0.49 -8.65
CA MET A 65 -13.44 -1.78 -9.34
C MET A 65 -13.49 -2.95 -8.34
N GLN A 66 -12.69 -2.91 -7.30
CA GLN A 66 -12.70 -3.94 -6.23
C GLN A 66 -14.04 -3.98 -5.48
N ALA A 67 -14.65 -2.83 -5.19
CA ALA A 67 -15.95 -2.75 -4.51
C ALA A 67 -17.08 -3.43 -5.31
N VAL A 68 -17.01 -3.43 -6.63
CA VAL A 68 -17.95 -4.15 -7.50
C VAL A 68 -17.53 -5.58 -7.82
N GLY A 69 -16.44 -6.08 -7.21
CA GLY A 69 -15.95 -7.44 -7.38
C GLY A 69 -14.98 -7.65 -8.53
N ASP A 70 -14.64 -6.61 -9.28
CA ASP A 70 -13.66 -6.68 -10.36
C ASP A 70 -12.23 -6.45 -9.83
N SER A 71 -11.62 -7.51 -9.31
CA SER A 71 -10.22 -7.48 -8.86
C SER A 71 -9.21 -7.88 -9.94
N LYS A 72 -9.67 -8.47 -11.05
CA LYS A 72 -8.81 -8.99 -12.11
C LYS A 72 -8.21 -7.87 -12.97
N HIS A 73 -9.03 -6.93 -13.43
CA HIS A 73 -8.53 -5.85 -14.29
C HIS A 73 -7.52 -4.95 -13.57
N PRO A 74 -7.75 -4.49 -12.31
CA PRO A 74 -6.73 -3.74 -11.58
C PRO A 74 -5.42 -4.51 -11.41
N LEU A 75 -5.48 -5.82 -11.21
CA LEU A 75 -4.28 -6.66 -11.13
C LEU A 75 -3.51 -6.68 -12.45
N TYR A 76 -4.19 -6.88 -13.59
CA TYR A 76 -3.52 -6.86 -14.89
C TYR A 76 -2.88 -5.51 -15.18
N TYR A 77 -3.55 -4.40 -14.85
CA TYR A 77 -3.01 -3.06 -15.05
C TYR A 77 -1.81 -2.79 -14.13
N LEU A 78 -1.84 -3.32 -12.91
CA LEU A 78 -0.69 -3.25 -12.01
C LEU A 78 0.51 -4.03 -12.56
N ILE A 79 0.29 -5.24 -13.09
CA ILE A 79 1.36 -6.05 -13.69
C ILE A 79 1.97 -5.31 -14.89
N ILE A 80 1.14 -4.80 -15.81
CA ILE A 80 1.60 -4.04 -16.97
C ILE A 80 2.43 -2.84 -16.53
N SER A 81 1.93 -2.09 -15.57
CA SER A 81 2.61 -0.91 -15.03
C SER A 81 3.92 -1.26 -14.33
N SER A 82 3.96 -2.37 -13.58
CA SER A 82 5.19 -2.82 -12.91
C SER A 82 6.27 -3.26 -13.91
N VAL A 83 5.90 -3.98 -14.95
CA VAL A 83 6.82 -4.35 -16.03
C VAL A 83 7.34 -3.11 -16.75
N LEU A 84 6.43 -2.16 -17.04
CA LEU A 84 6.80 -0.91 -17.69
C LEU A 84 7.69 -0.04 -16.80
N ASN A 85 7.46 -0.02 -15.49
CA ASN A 85 8.33 0.68 -14.54
C ASN A 85 9.77 0.13 -14.62
N VAL A 86 9.95 -1.19 -14.58
CA VAL A 86 11.28 -1.82 -14.74
C VAL A 86 11.93 -1.45 -16.06
N ILE A 87 11.17 -1.46 -17.16
CA ILE A 87 11.69 -1.06 -18.48
C ILE A 87 12.12 0.42 -18.47
N LEU A 88 11.29 1.29 -17.91
CA LEU A 88 11.59 2.72 -17.81
C LEU A 88 12.80 2.99 -16.91
N ASP A 89 12.95 2.25 -15.80
CA ASP A 89 14.13 2.34 -14.94
C ASP A 89 15.40 1.98 -15.72
N ILE A 90 15.38 0.88 -16.47
CA ILE A 90 16.51 0.46 -17.31
C ILE A 90 16.81 1.53 -18.38
N VAL A 91 15.80 2.10 -19.00
CA VAL A 91 15.98 3.12 -20.04
C VAL A 91 16.51 4.42 -19.43
N PHE A 92 15.91 4.93 -18.37
CA PHE A 92 16.33 6.22 -17.78
C PHE A 92 17.70 6.10 -17.13
N ILE A 93 17.92 5.09 -16.31
CA ILE A 93 19.20 4.94 -15.61
C ILE A 93 20.28 4.35 -16.52
N GLY A 94 19.95 3.31 -17.31
CA GLY A 94 20.91 2.59 -18.12
C GLY A 94 21.28 3.31 -19.42
N VAL A 95 20.29 3.86 -20.15
CA VAL A 95 20.53 4.49 -21.47
C VAL A 95 20.73 5.98 -21.33
N PHE A 96 19.83 6.71 -20.65
CA PHE A 96 19.93 8.16 -20.48
C PHE A 96 20.88 8.57 -19.37
N LYS A 97 21.35 7.60 -18.57
CA LYS A 97 22.28 7.84 -17.44
C LYS A 97 21.75 8.90 -16.46
N THR A 98 20.43 8.97 -16.31
CA THR A 98 19.81 9.77 -15.26
C THR A 98 20.11 9.14 -13.91
N ASP A 99 20.13 9.94 -12.88
CA ASP A 99 20.37 9.48 -11.52
C ASP A 99 19.02 9.15 -10.82
N VAL A 100 18.85 9.56 -9.60
CA VAL A 100 17.68 9.31 -8.74
C VAL A 100 16.39 9.90 -9.33
N ASP A 101 16.48 10.98 -10.08
CA ASP A 101 15.39 11.64 -10.80
C ASP A 101 14.74 10.72 -11.85
N GLY A 102 15.57 9.95 -12.59
CA GLY A 102 15.07 8.98 -13.56
C GLY A 102 14.22 7.88 -12.94
N ALA A 103 14.66 7.32 -11.81
CA ALA A 103 13.88 6.34 -11.07
C ALA A 103 12.54 6.90 -10.55
N ALA A 104 12.54 8.15 -10.06
CA ALA A 104 11.33 8.83 -9.65
C ALA A 104 10.36 9.02 -10.81
N LEU A 105 10.85 9.48 -11.97
CA LEU A 105 10.05 9.67 -13.18
C LEU A 105 9.48 8.36 -13.70
N ALA A 106 10.28 7.27 -13.75
CA ALA A 106 9.81 5.94 -14.15
C ALA A 106 8.64 5.48 -13.28
N THR A 107 8.76 5.64 -11.96
CA THR A 107 7.72 5.27 -11.01
C THR A 107 6.43 6.07 -11.25
N ILE A 108 6.53 7.39 -11.44
CA ILE A 108 5.36 8.25 -11.68
C ILE A 108 4.68 7.90 -13.01
N LEU A 109 5.45 7.74 -14.08
CA LEU A 109 4.91 7.37 -15.38
C LEU A 109 4.17 6.04 -15.32
N ALA A 110 4.74 5.05 -14.63
CA ALA A 110 4.09 3.76 -14.40
C ALA A 110 2.76 3.90 -13.62
N GLN A 111 2.71 4.76 -12.60
CA GLN A 111 1.50 5.04 -11.83
C GLN A 111 0.43 5.72 -12.68
N PHE A 112 0.79 6.71 -13.51
CA PHE A 112 -0.15 7.35 -14.42
C PHE A 112 -0.68 6.39 -15.47
N ILE A 113 0.14 5.48 -15.98
CA ILE A 113 -0.31 4.45 -16.92
C ILE A 113 -1.31 3.51 -16.26
N SER A 114 -1.04 3.03 -15.02
CA SER A 114 -2.02 2.27 -14.25
C SER A 114 -3.34 3.02 -14.07
N PHE A 115 -3.25 4.31 -13.72
CA PHE A 115 -4.43 5.16 -13.58
C PHE A 115 -5.21 5.25 -14.89
N PHE A 116 -4.56 5.57 -16.01
CA PHE A 116 -5.25 5.71 -17.31
C PHE A 116 -5.87 4.40 -17.77
N LEU A 117 -5.25 3.26 -17.53
CA LEU A 117 -5.83 1.96 -17.85
C LEU A 117 -7.08 1.67 -17.00
N CYS A 118 -7.01 1.90 -15.69
CA CYS A 118 -8.16 1.75 -14.80
C CYS A 118 -9.29 2.75 -15.15
N ALA A 119 -8.94 4.01 -15.35
CA ALA A 119 -9.91 5.04 -15.72
C ALA A 119 -10.56 4.75 -17.08
N GLY A 120 -9.79 4.33 -18.08
CA GLY A 120 -10.29 3.90 -19.38
C GLY A 120 -11.33 2.79 -19.25
N ARG A 121 -11.06 1.79 -18.40
CA ARG A 121 -12.02 0.71 -18.13
C ARG A 121 -13.31 1.26 -17.50
N LEU A 122 -13.20 2.11 -16.47
CA LEU A 122 -14.36 2.71 -15.80
C LEU A 122 -15.19 3.62 -16.72
N LEU A 123 -14.57 4.28 -17.68
CA LEU A 123 -15.25 5.13 -18.66
C LEU A 123 -15.95 4.34 -19.76
N THR A 124 -15.40 3.19 -20.17
CA THR A 124 -15.87 2.40 -21.31
C THR A 124 -16.77 1.23 -20.93
N THR A 125 -16.80 0.82 -19.67
CA THR A 125 -17.68 -0.28 -19.21
C THR A 125 -19.14 0.03 -19.50
N LYS A 126 -19.94 -1.03 -19.75
CA LYS A 126 -21.41 -0.95 -19.92
C LYS A 126 -22.15 -1.20 -18.61
N GLU A 127 -21.44 -1.55 -17.56
CA GLU A 127 -21.98 -1.89 -16.25
C GLU A 127 -22.47 -0.63 -15.50
N GLU A 128 -23.26 -0.82 -14.46
CA GLU A 128 -23.86 0.27 -13.67
C GLU A 128 -22.83 1.19 -12.99
N TYR A 129 -21.61 0.68 -12.76
CA TYR A 129 -20.50 1.47 -12.17
C TYR A 129 -19.73 2.32 -13.18
N ARG A 130 -20.27 2.47 -14.41
CA ARG A 130 -19.66 3.34 -15.42
C ARG A 130 -19.50 4.77 -14.91
N VAL A 131 -18.28 5.28 -15.04
CA VAL A 131 -17.98 6.67 -14.72
C VAL A 131 -18.35 7.56 -15.91
N SER A 132 -19.03 8.65 -15.62
CA SER A 132 -19.29 9.72 -16.59
C SER A 132 -18.59 10.99 -16.14
N ILE A 133 -17.69 11.52 -16.94
CA ILE A 133 -16.93 12.74 -16.62
C ILE A 133 -17.88 13.91 -16.31
N LYS A 134 -18.99 14.01 -17.04
CA LYS A 134 -19.99 15.08 -16.84
C LYS A 134 -20.71 15.01 -15.50
N LYS A 135 -20.69 13.86 -14.82
CA LYS A 135 -21.35 13.63 -13.52
C LYS A 135 -20.38 13.72 -12.35
N ILE A 136 -19.09 13.95 -12.60
CA ILE A 136 -18.11 14.12 -11.52
C ILE A 136 -18.43 15.41 -10.79
N GLY A 137 -18.69 15.30 -9.49
CA GLY A 137 -19.07 16.42 -8.65
C GLY A 137 -19.33 15.97 -7.21
N PHE A 138 -19.52 16.94 -6.33
CA PHE A 138 -19.73 16.69 -4.91
C PHE A 138 -21.22 16.51 -4.61
N ASN A 139 -21.55 15.36 -4.01
CA ASN A 139 -22.82 15.14 -3.34
C ASN A 139 -22.54 15.11 -1.84
N TRP A 140 -23.00 16.10 -1.10
CA TRP A 140 -22.67 16.28 0.32
C TRP A 140 -23.01 15.10 1.21
N PRO A 141 -24.18 14.45 1.11
CA PRO A 141 -24.49 13.25 1.86
C PRO A 141 -23.48 12.12 1.61
N MET A 142 -23.11 11.90 0.34
CA MET A 142 -22.13 10.89 -0.05
C MET A 142 -20.72 11.25 0.41
N LEU A 143 -20.34 12.53 0.30
CA LEU A 143 -19.03 13.00 0.77
C LEU A 143 -18.88 12.79 2.29
N ARG A 144 -19.92 13.15 3.05
CA ARG A 144 -19.94 12.91 4.51
C ARG A 144 -19.74 11.43 4.84
N LEU A 145 -20.36 10.54 4.08
CA LEU A 145 -20.22 9.10 4.25
C LEU A 145 -18.77 8.67 3.97
N ILE A 146 -18.20 9.11 2.85
CA ILE A 146 -16.80 8.79 2.46
C ILE A 146 -15.82 9.26 3.54
N VAL A 147 -16.00 10.49 4.05
CA VAL A 147 -15.14 11.05 5.09
C VAL A 147 -15.32 10.31 6.43
N ASN A 148 -16.54 10.00 6.81
CA ASN A 148 -16.81 9.30 8.06
C ASN A 148 -16.20 7.90 8.13
N TYR A 149 -16.11 7.20 7.02
CA TYR A 149 -15.45 5.89 6.95
C TYR A 149 -13.97 5.98 6.63
N GLY A 150 -13.59 6.89 5.74
CA GLY A 150 -12.22 7.02 5.28
C GLY A 150 -11.29 7.68 6.30
N LEU A 151 -11.77 8.69 7.04
CA LEU A 151 -10.94 9.41 8.02
C LEU A 151 -10.48 8.53 9.18
N PRO A 152 -11.34 7.74 9.84
CA PRO A 152 -10.88 6.82 10.89
C PRO A 152 -9.86 5.79 10.38
N SER A 153 -10.08 5.22 9.19
CA SER A 153 -9.13 4.29 8.57
C SER A 153 -7.81 4.97 8.22
N GLY A 154 -7.85 6.20 7.72
CA GLY A 154 -6.65 7.00 7.47
C GLY A 154 -5.87 7.30 8.75
N LEU A 155 -6.54 7.69 9.82
CA LEU A 155 -5.92 7.91 11.13
C LEU A 155 -5.30 6.61 11.69
N GLN A 156 -6.00 5.49 11.60
CA GLN A 156 -5.48 4.18 12.02
C GLN A 156 -4.16 3.86 11.29
N ASN A 157 -4.15 3.99 9.96
CA ASN A 157 -2.93 3.75 9.18
C ASN A 157 -1.81 4.72 9.52
N SER A 158 -2.13 5.99 9.81
CA SER A 158 -1.13 6.99 10.24
C SER A 158 -0.51 6.63 11.59
N VAL A 159 -1.30 6.17 12.54
CA VAL A 159 -0.80 5.71 13.86
C VAL A 159 0.14 4.51 13.68
N ILE A 160 -0.24 3.54 12.83
CA ILE A 160 0.62 2.38 12.52
C ILE A 160 1.94 2.85 11.87
N ALA A 161 1.88 3.79 10.93
CA ALA A 161 3.08 4.31 10.29
C ALA A 161 4.02 5.02 11.29
N ILE A 162 3.48 5.84 12.19
CA ILE A 162 4.26 6.49 13.26
C ILE A 162 4.87 5.45 14.20
N ALA A 163 4.10 4.45 14.61
CA ALA A 163 4.61 3.35 15.44
C ALA A 163 5.78 2.63 14.78
N ASN A 164 5.69 2.36 13.47
CA ASN A 164 6.78 1.74 12.71
C ASN A 164 8.04 2.62 12.68
N VAL A 165 7.90 3.94 12.58
CA VAL A 165 9.04 4.88 12.65
C VAL A 165 9.71 4.82 14.03
N VAL A 166 8.93 4.80 15.11
CA VAL A 166 9.46 4.69 16.49
C VAL A 166 10.19 3.35 16.68
N VAL A 167 9.60 2.25 16.22
CA VAL A 167 10.23 0.92 16.27
C VAL A 167 11.52 0.92 15.47
N GLN A 168 11.53 1.49 14.26
CA GLN A 168 12.73 1.56 13.43
C GLN A 168 13.85 2.38 14.09
N ALA A 169 13.49 3.51 14.71
CA ALA A 169 14.46 4.33 15.46
C ALA A 169 15.11 3.54 16.61
N ASN A 170 14.32 2.75 17.31
CA ASN A 170 14.86 1.85 18.34
C ASN A 170 15.77 0.76 17.75
N ILE A 171 15.38 0.14 16.63
CA ILE A 171 16.22 -0.87 15.97
C ILE A 171 17.57 -0.25 15.56
N ASN A 172 17.57 0.97 15.06
CA ASN A 172 18.78 1.67 14.64
C ASN A 172 19.77 1.87 15.82
N SER A 173 19.29 2.00 17.05
CA SER A 173 20.13 2.16 18.23
C SER A 173 20.94 0.89 18.59
N PHE A 174 20.51 -0.29 18.11
CA PHE A 174 21.24 -1.55 18.30
C PHE A 174 22.36 -1.78 17.27
N GLY A 175 22.55 -0.86 16.33
CA GLY A 175 23.63 -0.90 15.35
C GLY A 175 23.32 -1.63 14.04
N LYS A 176 24.32 -1.68 13.16
CA LYS A 176 24.16 -2.11 11.76
C LYS A 176 23.64 -3.54 11.60
N MET A 177 24.08 -4.47 12.45
CA MET A 177 23.68 -5.88 12.36
C MET A 177 22.21 -6.08 12.73
N ALA A 178 21.71 -5.36 13.74
CA ALA A 178 20.29 -5.35 14.08
C ALA A 178 19.44 -4.78 12.96
N VAL A 179 19.88 -3.67 12.33
CA VAL A 179 19.19 -3.07 11.17
C VAL A 179 19.12 -4.06 10.00
N ALA A 180 20.24 -4.73 9.68
CA ALA A 180 20.30 -5.71 8.61
C ALA A 180 19.36 -6.91 8.87
N GLY A 181 19.41 -7.49 10.05
CA GLY A 181 18.58 -8.62 10.46
C GLY A 181 17.08 -8.27 10.52
N CYS A 182 16.73 -7.12 11.10
CA CYS A 182 15.36 -6.64 11.11
C CYS A 182 14.86 -6.24 9.72
N GLY A 183 15.73 -5.76 8.84
CA GLY A 183 15.43 -5.50 7.44
C GLY A 183 15.12 -6.77 6.64
N ALA A 184 15.84 -7.85 6.90
CA ALA A 184 15.55 -9.17 6.36
C ALA A 184 14.16 -9.67 6.82
N TYR A 185 13.87 -9.55 8.13
CA TYR A 185 12.54 -9.85 8.67
C TYR A 185 11.44 -9.04 7.99
N ALA A 186 11.62 -7.74 7.79
CA ALA A 186 10.62 -6.88 7.15
C ALA A 186 10.26 -7.36 5.74
N LYS A 187 11.21 -7.89 4.98
CA LYS A 187 10.94 -8.49 3.66
C LYS A 187 10.13 -9.79 3.79
N ILE A 188 10.48 -10.66 4.75
CA ILE A 188 9.74 -11.89 5.03
C ILE A 188 8.31 -11.56 5.46
N GLU A 189 8.15 -10.61 6.38
CA GLU A 189 6.87 -10.11 6.84
C GLU A 189 6.02 -9.58 5.67
N GLY A 190 6.60 -8.77 4.78
CA GLY A 190 5.92 -8.26 3.59
C GLY A 190 5.32 -9.38 2.74
N PHE A 191 6.07 -10.45 2.48
CA PHE A 191 5.55 -11.63 1.75
C PHE A 191 4.50 -12.39 2.57
N ALA A 192 4.71 -12.56 3.86
CA ALA A 192 3.78 -13.27 4.76
C ALA A 192 2.41 -12.57 4.84
N PHE A 193 2.39 -11.24 4.73
CA PHE A 193 1.17 -10.44 4.80
C PHE A 193 0.37 -10.38 3.51
N LEU A 194 0.94 -10.69 2.34
CA LEU A 194 0.22 -10.65 1.07
C LEU A 194 -1.06 -11.52 1.04
N PRO A 195 -1.03 -12.79 1.49
CA PRO A 195 -2.25 -13.60 1.55
C PRO A 195 -3.28 -13.03 2.54
N ILE A 196 -2.84 -12.54 3.71
CA ILE A 196 -3.71 -12.00 4.76
C ILE A 196 -4.43 -10.75 4.25
N THR A 197 -3.70 -9.79 3.66
CA THR A 197 -4.28 -8.57 3.09
C THR A 197 -5.22 -8.85 1.93
N SER A 198 -4.89 -9.81 1.07
CA SER A 198 -5.76 -10.25 -0.04
C SER A 198 -7.07 -10.81 0.48
N PHE A 199 -7.00 -11.61 1.55
CA PHE A 199 -8.18 -12.19 2.20
C PHE A 199 -9.06 -11.09 2.85
N THR A 200 -8.46 -10.14 3.53
CA THR A 200 -9.14 -8.98 4.12
C THR A 200 -9.89 -8.16 3.07
N ILE A 201 -9.26 -7.87 1.92
CA ILE A 201 -9.90 -7.14 0.82
C ILE A 201 -11.11 -7.92 0.28
N ALA A 202 -10.96 -9.24 0.09
CA ALA A 202 -12.05 -10.09 -0.38
C ALA A 202 -13.22 -10.11 0.62
N LEU A 203 -12.91 -10.22 1.92
CA LEU A 203 -13.91 -10.21 2.98
C LEU A 203 -14.64 -8.86 3.06
N THR A 204 -13.91 -7.75 3.02
CA THR A 204 -14.50 -6.41 3.00
C THR A 204 -15.45 -6.22 1.83
N THR A 205 -15.07 -6.69 0.64
CA THR A 205 -15.94 -6.65 -0.56
C THR A 205 -17.19 -7.49 -0.37
N PHE A 206 -17.03 -8.74 0.12
CA PHE A 206 -18.15 -9.64 0.36
C PHE A 206 -19.14 -9.07 1.38
N VAL A 207 -18.62 -8.59 2.52
CA VAL A 207 -19.45 -7.98 3.59
C VAL A 207 -20.16 -6.73 3.06
N GLY A 208 -19.45 -5.84 2.38
CA GLY A 208 -20.03 -4.62 1.84
C GLY A 208 -21.15 -4.87 0.83
N GLN A 209 -20.97 -5.82 -0.09
CA GLN A 209 -21.99 -6.18 -1.09
C GLN A 209 -23.23 -6.81 -0.46
N ASN A 210 -23.05 -7.78 0.45
CA ASN A 210 -24.20 -8.44 1.10
C ASN A 210 -24.93 -7.49 2.06
N LEU A 211 -24.21 -6.62 2.77
CA LEU A 211 -24.82 -5.60 3.62
C LEU A 211 -25.63 -4.60 2.79
N GLY A 212 -25.09 -4.16 1.64
CA GLY A 212 -25.78 -3.27 0.70
C GLY A 212 -27.03 -3.91 0.07
N ALA A 213 -27.04 -5.23 -0.08
CA ALA A 213 -28.19 -5.99 -0.56
C ALA A 213 -29.23 -6.32 0.54
N GLY A 214 -28.96 -5.95 1.81
CA GLY A 214 -29.84 -6.27 2.94
C GLY A 214 -29.74 -7.72 3.45
N GLU A 215 -28.75 -8.49 2.95
CA GLU A 215 -28.54 -9.90 3.28
C GLU A 215 -27.74 -10.06 4.60
N TYR A 216 -28.33 -9.64 5.72
CA TYR A 216 -27.66 -9.56 7.03
C TYR A 216 -27.17 -10.92 7.56
N ASP A 217 -27.97 -11.99 7.38
CA ASP A 217 -27.59 -13.33 7.83
C ASP A 217 -26.39 -13.87 7.04
N ARG A 218 -26.36 -13.63 5.74
CA ARG A 218 -25.27 -14.00 4.88
C ARG A 218 -24.01 -13.20 5.20
N THR A 219 -24.16 -11.90 5.46
CA THR A 219 -23.09 -11.02 5.92
C THR A 219 -22.45 -11.56 7.20
N ARG A 220 -23.26 -11.86 8.22
CA ARG A 220 -22.78 -12.34 9.52
C ARG A 220 -22.07 -13.70 9.43
N LYS A 221 -22.63 -14.64 8.66
CA LYS A 221 -22.00 -15.95 8.43
C LYS A 221 -20.70 -15.81 7.67
N GLY A 222 -20.67 -15.00 6.61
CA GLY A 222 -19.47 -14.76 5.81
C GLY A 222 -18.38 -14.04 6.59
N ALA A 223 -18.72 -13.01 7.37
CA ALA A 223 -17.75 -12.30 8.21
C ALA A 223 -17.11 -13.24 9.24
N ARG A 224 -17.93 -14.07 9.92
CA ARG A 224 -17.43 -15.05 10.88
C ARG A 224 -16.54 -16.10 10.24
N PHE A 225 -16.94 -16.65 9.09
CA PHE A 225 -16.13 -17.60 8.32
C PHE A 225 -14.82 -16.95 7.85
N GLY A 226 -14.91 -15.73 7.33
CA GLY A 226 -13.74 -14.99 6.84
C GLY A 226 -12.74 -14.70 7.95
N LEU A 227 -13.20 -14.23 9.11
CA LEU A 227 -12.34 -13.98 10.26
C LEU A 227 -11.58 -15.22 10.71
N TRP A 228 -12.28 -16.34 10.91
CA TRP A 228 -11.63 -17.58 11.31
C TRP A 228 -10.66 -18.12 10.27
N SER A 229 -11.03 -18.03 8.98
CA SER A 229 -10.14 -18.44 7.89
C SER A 229 -8.90 -17.58 7.81
N ALA A 230 -9.01 -16.26 8.02
CA ALA A 230 -7.87 -15.34 8.06
C ALA A 230 -6.93 -15.66 9.23
N ILE A 231 -7.48 -15.93 10.42
CA ILE A 231 -6.70 -16.33 11.61
C ILE A 231 -5.96 -17.65 11.35
N ILE A 232 -6.65 -18.67 10.84
CA ILE A 232 -6.03 -19.97 10.54
C ILE A 232 -4.90 -19.81 9.50
N LEU A 233 -5.15 -19.05 8.45
CA LEU A 233 -4.12 -18.78 7.43
C LEU A 233 -2.92 -18.04 8.02
N ALA A 234 -3.16 -17.04 8.86
CA ALA A 234 -2.11 -16.30 9.54
C ALA A 234 -1.27 -17.20 10.45
N GLU A 235 -1.90 -18.09 11.21
CA GLU A 235 -1.20 -19.05 12.07
C GLU A 235 -0.39 -20.09 11.27
N LEU A 236 -0.90 -20.57 10.14
CA LEU A 236 -0.12 -21.43 9.26
C LEU A 236 1.15 -20.72 8.75
N ILE A 237 1.01 -19.47 8.32
CA ILE A 237 2.15 -18.65 7.91
C ILE A 237 3.09 -18.39 9.10
N ALA A 238 2.55 -18.14 10.28
CA ALA A 238 3.31 -17.93 11.51
C ALA A 238 4.17 -19.16 11.88
N VAL A 239 3.62 -20.36 11.79
CA VAL A 239 4.34 -21.62 12.01
C VAL A 239 5.52 -21.75 11.03
N VAL A 240 5.28 -21.52 9.74
CA VAL A 240 6.32 -21.55 8.71
C VAL A 240 7.40 -20.50 9.00
N THR A 241 7.01 -19.29 9.37
CA THR A 241 7.93 -18.20 9.68
C THR A 241 8.74 -18.50 10.96
N PHE A 242 8.11 -19.04 11.99
CA PHE A 242 8.76 -19.34 13.26
C PHE A 242 9.84 -20.43 13.14
N PHE A 243 9.49 -21.57 12.53
CA PHE A 243 10.40 -22.69 12.37
C PHE A 243 11.38 -22.49 11.21
N GLY A 244 10.93 -21.87 10.13
CA GLY A 244 11.75 -21.56 8.96
C GLY A 244 12.64 -20.31 9.10
N ALA A 245 12.53 -19.57 10.21
CA ALA A 245 13.23 -18.29 10.43
C ALA A 245 14.73 -18.32 10.05
N PRO A 246 15.54 -19.32 10.46
CA PRO A 246 16.97 -19.33 10.12
C PRO A 246 17.22 -19.39 8.60
N VAL A 247 16.44 -20.20 7.90
CA VAL A 247 16.55 -20.35 6.43
C VAL A 247 16.03 -19.11 5.72
N LEU A 248 14.87 -18.60 6.14
CA LEU A 248 14.25 -17.43 5.54
C LEU A 248 15.11 -16.17 5.70
N VAL A 249 15.65 -15.93 6.90
CA VAL A 249 16.53 -14.78 7.15
C VAL A 249 17.87 -14.97 6.45
N GLY A 250 18.43 -16.18 6.46
CA GLY A 250 19.68 -16.53 5.77
C GLY A 250 19.63 -16.31 4.25
N ALA A 251 18.44 -16.34 3.65
CA ALA A 251 18.27 -16.02 2.22
C ALA A 251 18.51 -14.52 1.89
N PHE A 252 18.43 -13.63 2.88
CA PHE A 252 18.60 -12.18 2.68
C PHE A 252 19.91 -11.63 3.24
N THR A 253 20.56 -12.32 4.17
CA THR A 253 21.84 -11.92 4.76
C THR A 253 22.66 -13.15 5.14
N GLN A 254 23.99 -13.06 4.99
CA GLN A 254 24.91 -14.15 5.36
C GLN A 254 25.67 -13.88 6.67
N GLU A 255 25.51 -12.69 7.24
CA GLU A 255 26.17 -12.28 8.48
C GLU A 255 25.50 -12.98 9.68
N PRO A 256 26.24 -13.84 10.44
CA PRO A 256 25.66 -14.63 11.52
C PRO A 256 24.96 -13.81 12.61
N GLU A 257 25.51 -12.64 12.94
CA GLU A 257 24.94 -11.73 13.93
C GLU A 257 23.61 -11.11 13.42
N ALA A 258 23.57 -10.69 12.15
CA ALA A 258 22.33 -10.18 11.53
C ALA A 258 21.27 -11.28 11.45
N ILE A 259 21.66 -12.52 11.14
CA ILE A 259 20.73 -13.67 11.13
C ILE A 259 20.14 -13.86 12.52
N ALA A 260 20.96 -13.78 13.59
CA ALA A 260 20.47 -13.93 14.96
C ALA A 260 19.41 -12.90 15.33
N PHE A 261 19.61 -11.61 14.98
CA PHE A 261 18.61 -10.55 15.17
C PHE A 261 17.32 -10.79 14.37
N GLY A 262 17.44 -11.16 13.10
CA GLY A 262 16.29 -11.44 12.23
C GLY A 262 15.50 -12.65 12.74
N VAL A 263 16.15 -13.73 13.11
CA VAL A 263 15.51 -14.94 13.66
C VAL A 263 14.83 -14.65 14.99
N ALA A 264 15.46 -13.88 15.88
CA ALA A 264 14.86 -13.48 17.15
C ALA A 264 13.55 -12.70 16.90
N LYS A 265 13.58 -11.72 15.97
CA LYS A 265 12.40 -10.94 15.60
C LYS A 265 11.32 -11.80 14.97
N CYS A 266 11.65 -12.72 14.04
CA CYS A 266 10.70 -13.68 13.47
C CYS A 266 9.99 -14.48 14.58
N ARG A 267 10.74 -15.03 15.51
CA ARG A 267 10.19 -15.88 16.58
C ARG A 267 9.36 -15.11 17.60
N ILE A 268 9.68 -13.83 17.83
CA ILE A 268 8.89 -12.97 18.72
C ILE A 268 7.58 -12.55 18.03
N CYS A 269 7.62 -12.17 16.74
CA CYS A 269 6.46 -11.60 16.05
C CYS A 269 5.51 -12.67 15.52
N ALA A 270 6.01 -13.81 15.02
CA ALA A 270 5.19 -14.84 14.38
C ALA A 270 3.99 -15.32 15.21
N PRO A 271 4.10 -15.61 16.52
CA PRO A 271 2.96 -16.07 17.33
C PRO A 271 1.81 -15.05 17.44
N PHE A 272 2.05 -13.80 17.05
CA PHE A 272 1.06 -12.72 17.11
C PHE A 272 0.42 -12.40 15.76
N PHE A 273 0.70 -13.15 14.71
CA PHE A 273 0.11 -12.94 13.39
C PHE A 273 -1.41 -13.11 13.40
N CYS A 274 -1.96 -13.99 14.28
CA CYS A 274 -3.39 -14.11 14.49
C CYS A 274 -4.04 -12.81 14.97
N LEU A 275 -3.38 -12.07 15.88
CA LEU A 275 -3.91 -10.79 16.38
C LEU A 275 -3.98 -9.76 15.26
N LEU A 276 -2.98 -9.76 14.39
CA LEU A 276 -2.95 -8.86 13.25
C LEU A 276 -4.03 -9.24 12.23
N ALA A 277 -4.20 -10.54 11.93
CA ALA A 277 -5.28 -11.01 11.06
C ALA A 277 -6.65 -10.65 11.63
N ALA A 278 -6.84 -10.78 12.95
CA ALA A 278 -8.07 -10.39 13.63
C ALA A 278 -8.33 -8.87 13.62
N SER A 279 -7.27 -8.04 13.60
CA SER A 279 -7.43 -6.59 13.55
C SER A 279 -7.75 -6.06 12.16
N HIS A 280 -7.46 -6.83 11.12
CA HIS A 280 -7.71 -6.48 9.72
C HIS A 280 -9.01 -7.10 9.16
N GLY A 281 -9.56 -8.13 9.78
CA GLY A 281 -10.84 -8.80 9.43
C GLY A 281 -12.02 -8.21 10.15
#